data_d73df0dd170a47d38b0ce26d492cff38
#
_entry.id   d73df0dd170a47d38b0ce26d492cff38
#
_cell.length_a   1.000
_cell.length_b   1.000
_cell.length_c   1.000
_cell.angle_alpha   90.00
_cell.angle_beta   90.00
_cell.angle_gamma   90.00
#
_symmetry.space_group_name_H-M   'P 1'
#
loop_
_entity.id
_entity.type
_entity.pdbx_description
1 polymer ?
#
loop_
_entity_poly.entity_id
_entity_poly.type
_entity_poly.pdbx_seq_one_letter_code
_entity_poly.pdbx_strand_id
1 'polypeptide(L)'
;MNDTRQQYQPSPDLLAGRNILITGAGDGIGAAAALSFASHGANVILTGRTLSKLEAVYDRIEAQYPGRAVIHPLDLLSATEADYKELAASLDSNFESLDGLLHNAALLGPRSPVEFYPASDWQQVMQVNVNGAFLLTRALLPALTRSAGGRIVFTSSSVGRTGRAYWGAYCVSKFAVEGMMQMLAEELGNTTRIRVNSLNPGGTRTAMRKQAYPAENPANVPAPESLMPAYLLLMGPDSDAIHGQALDARNLEWPPAG
;
A
#
# COMPACT_ATOMS: atom_id res chain seq x y z
N MET A 1 -8.60 31.25 -9.71
CA MET A 1 -7.59 30.60 -10.56
C MET A 1 -8.14 29.23 -10.87
N ASN A 2 -8.53 28.96 -12.12
CA ASN A 2 -8.99 27.64 -12.51
C ASN A 2 -7.79 26.69 -12.43
N ASP A 3 -7.87 25.71 -11.55
CA ASP A 3 -6.90 24.62 -11.47
C ASP A 3 -7.11 23.74 -12.71
N THR A 4 -6.31 23.97 -13.74
CA THR A 4 -6.34 23.21 -15.00
C THR A 4 -5.53 21.91 -14.93
N ARG A 5 -5.23 21.43 -13.72
CA ARG A 5 -4.58 20.13 -13.54
C ARG A 5 -5.53 19.04 -14.03
N GLN A 6 -5.17 18.43 -15.13
CA GLN A 6 -5.91 17.31 -15.69
C GLN A 6 -5.80 16.13 -14.71
N GLN A 7 -6.92 15.68 -14.15
CA GLN A 7 -6.95 14.47 -13.32
C GLN A 7 -6.58 13.26 -14.19
N TYR A 8 -5.67 12.43 -13.70
CA TYR A 8 -5.36 11.16 -14.36
C TYR A 8 -6.63 10.33 -14.54
N GLN A 9 -6.86 9.90 -15.76
CA GLN A 9 -7.98 9.05 -16.16
C GLN A 9 -7.43 7.68 -16.54
N PRO A 10 -7.45 6.69 -15.62
CA PRO A 10 -6.98 5.34 -15.93
C PRO A 10 -7.88 4.68 -16.99
N SER A 11 -7.27 3.91 -17.90
CA SER A 11 -8.02 3.02 -18.79
C SER A 11 -8.79 1.97 -17.95
N PRO A 12 -10.01 1.58 -18.33
CA PRO A 12 -10.78 0.55 -17.62
C PRO A 12 -10.06 -0.80 -17.46
N ASP A 13 -9.12 -1.11 -18.33
CA ASP A 13 -8.31 -2.33 -18.35
C ASP A 13 -6.83 -2.11 -17.99
N LEU A 14 -6.51 -0.96 -17.37
CA LEU A 14 -5.14 -0.56 -17.01
C LEU A 14 -4.33 -1.67 -16.32
N LEU A 15 -4.98 -2.47 -15.50
CA LEU A 15 -4.35 -3.53 -14.71
C LEU A 15 -4.72 -4.94 -15.19
N ALA A 16 -5.22 -5.06 -16.43
CA ALA A 16 -5.66 -6.33 -16.96
C ALA A 16 -4.57 -7.42 -16.86
N GLY A 17 -4.91 -8.55 -16.22
CA GLY A 17 -4.02 -9.70 -16.05
C GLY A 17 -2.91 -9.51 -15.00
N ARG A 18 -2.80 -8.37 -14.33
CA ARG A 18 -1.81 -8.15 -13.28
C ARG A 18 -2.22 -8.79 -11.97
N ASN A 19 -1.28 -9.43 -11.28
CA ASN A 19 -1.45 -10.03 -9.96
C ASN A 19 -0.90 -9.07 -8.92
N ILE A 20 -1.76 -8.53 -8.04
CA ILE A 20 -1.40 -7.47 -7.09
C ILE A 20 -1.74 -7.87 -5.66
N LEU A 21 -0.72 -7.94 -4.80
CA LEU A 21 -0.90 -8.18 -3.38
C LEU A 21 -1.05 -6.86 -2.63
N ILE A 22 -2.05 -6.80 -1.75
CA ILE A 22 -2.40 -5.63 -0.97
C ILE A 22 -2.39 -5.97 0.51
N THR A 23 -1.50 -5.34 1.29
CA THR A 23 -1.52 -5.49 2.75
C THR A 23 -2.52 -4.52 3.38
N GLY A 24 -3.22 -4.98 4.44
CA GLY A 24 -4.29 -4.19 5.05
C GLY A 24 -5.50 -4.01 4.13
N ALA A 25 -5.79 -5.00 3.29
CA ALA A 25 -6.84 -4.98 2.28
C ALA A 25 -8.27 -4.98 2.84
N GLY A 26 -8.46 -5.27 4.13
CA GLY A 26 -9.79 -5.41 4.73
C GLY A 26 -10.47 -4.09 5.13
N ASP A 27 -9.81 -2.92 5.04
CA ASP A 27 -10.40 -1.65 5.48
C ASP A 27 -9.74 -0.44 4.79
N GLY A 28 -10.41 0.71 4.84
CA GLY A 28 -9.87 2.01 4.44
C GLY A 28 -9.26 2.04 3.04
N ILE A 29 -8.04 2.56 2.93
CA ILE A 29 -7.33 2.71 1.65
C ILE A 29 -7.08 1.34 0.99
N GLY A 30 -6.71 0.31 1.77
CA GLY A 30 -6.43 -1.02 1.22
C GLY A 30 -7.67 -1.67 0.60
N ALA A 31 -8.83 -1.54 1.24
CA ALA A 31 -10.09 -2.05 0.70
C ALA A 31 -10.52 -1.29 -0.57
N ALA A 32 -10.38 0.04 -0.57
CA ALA A 32 -10.66 0.86 -1.76
C ALA A 32 -9.71 0.51 -2.91
N ALA A 33 -8.41 0.30 -2.62
CA ALA A 33 -7.43 -0.12 -3.62
C ALA A 33 -7.78 -1.49 -4.22
N ALA A 34 -8.13 -2.46 -3.38
CA ALA A 34 -8.51 -3.80 -3.84
C ALA A 34 -9.69 -3.77 -4.82
N LEU A 35 -10.76 -3.05 -4.46
CA LEU A 35 -11.92 -2.87 -5.33
C LEU A 35 -11.56 -2.13 -6.62
N SER A 36 -10.79 -1.07 -6.52
CA SER A 36 -10.38 -0.28 -7.68
C SER A 36 -9.45 -1.07 -8.61
N PHE A 37 -8.52 -1.85 -8.08
CA PHE A 37 -7.62 -2.66 -8.91
C PHE A 37 -8.38 -3.78 -9.62
N ALA A 38 -9.29 -4.47 -8.91
CA ALA A 38 -10.14 -5.48 -9.52
C ALA A 38 -11.03 -4.90 -10.63
N SER A 39 -11.59 -3.70 -10.44
CA SER A 39 -12.40 -3.01 -11.46
C SER A 39 -11.61 -2.60 -12.70
N HIS A 40 -10.28 -2.52 -12.61
CA HIS A 40 -9.39 -2.25 -13.74
C HIS A 40 -8.68 -3.52 -14.26
N GLY A 41 -9.22 -4.70 -13.92
CA GLY A 41 -8.81 -5.97 -14.50
C GLY A 41 -7.70 -6.73 -13.76
N ALA A 42 -7.26 -6.27 -12.59
CA ALA A 42 -6.28 -7.01 -11.79
C ALA A 42 -6.87 -8.22 -11.08
N ASN A 43 -6.05 -9.25 -10.86
CA ASN A 43 -6.28 -10.25 -9.83
C ASN A 43 -5.67 -9.70 -8.52
N VAL A 44 -6.45 -9.63 -7.45
CA VAL A 44 -6.02 -9.04 -6.18
C VAL A 44 -5.87 -10.10 -5.10
N ILE A 45 -4.74 -10.08 -4.41
CA ILE A 45 -4.46 -10.92 -3.26
C ILE A 45 -4.67 -10.08 -2.01
N LEU A 46 -5.74 -10.36 -1.30
CA LEU A 46 -6.19 -9.63 -0.11
C LEU A 46 -5.46 -10.16 1.13
N THR A 47 -4.56 -9.35 1.70
CA THR A 47 -3.78 -9.74 2.87
C THR A 47 -4.05 -8.81 4.05
N GLY A 48 -4.20 -9.41 5.24
CA GLY A 48 -4.45 -8.70 6.49
C GLY A 48 -4.77 -9.67 7.64
N ARG A 49 -4.83 -9.12 8.86
CA ARG A 49 -4.98 -9.93 10.08
C ARG A 49 -6.42 -10.39 10.39
N THR A 50 -7.42 -9.65 9.89
CA THR A 50 -8.83 -9.88 10.27
C THR A 50 -9.57 -10.53 9.11
N LEU A 51 -9.74 -11.85 9.17
CA LEU A 51 -10.34 -12.64 8.09
C LEU A 51 -11.72 -12.11 7.69
N SER A 52 -12.62 -11.85 8.62
CA SER A 52 -13.97 -11.36 8.32
C SER A 52 -14.01 -10.03 7.56
N LYS A 53 -13.01 -9.16 7.75
CA LYS A 53 -12.88 -7.93 6.97
C LYS A 53 -12.38 -8.20 5.55
N LEU A 54 -11.49 -9.17 5.38
CA LEU A 54 -11.03 -9.60 4.06
C LEU A 54 -12.16 -10.26 3.27
N GLU A 55 -12.94 -11.13 3.92
CA GLU A 55 -14.13 -11.78 3.34
C GLU A 55 -15.14 -10.74 2.86
N ALA A 56 -15.43 -9.73 3.66
CA ALA A 56 -16.35 -8.66 3.25
C ALA A 56 -15.87 -7.86 2.02
N VAL A 57 -14.55 -7.69 1.83
CA VAL A 57 -13.99 -7.07 0.62
C VAL A 57 -14.00 -8.06 -0.55
N TYR A 58 -13.66 -9.31 -0.30
CA TYR A 58 -13.72 -10.40 -1.27
C TYR A 58 -15.11 -10.53 -1.87
N ASP A 59 -16.14 -10.64 -1.04
CA ASP A 59 -17.53 -10.77 -1.49
C ASP A 59 -17.98 -9.60 -2.37
N ARG A 60 -17.54 -8.38 -2.03
CA ARG A 60 -17.82 -7.18 -2.84
C ARG A 60 -17.14 -7.23 -4.20
N ILE A 61 -15.91 -7.76 -4.28
CA ILE A 61 -15.19 -7.92 -5.53
C ILE A 61 -15.84 -9.02 -6.35
N GLU A 62 -16.08 -10.20 -5.78
CA GLU A 62 -16.67 -11.34 -6.48
C GLU A 62 -18.07 -11.05 -7.03
N ALA A 63 -18.86 -10.24 -6.32
CA ALA A 63 -20.18 -9.82 -6.79
C ALA A 63 -20.16 -8.97 -8.08
N GLN A 64 -19.06 -8.26 -8.35
CA GLN A 64 -18.92 -7.34 -9.49
C GLN A 64 -17.90 -7.83 -10.53
N TYR A 65 -16.87 -8.51 -10.09
CA TYR A 65 -15.71 -8.95 -10.87
C TYR A 65 -15.33 -10.39 -10.50
N PRO A 66 -16.13 -11.39 -10.85
CA PRO A 66 -15.94 -12.78 -10.43
C PRO A 66 -14.58 -13.35 -10.81
N GLY A 67 -13.94 -14.07 -9.87
CA GLY A 67 -12.65 -14.70 -10.05
C GLY A 67 -11.43 -13.74 -9.98
N ARG A 68 -11.66 -12.50 -9.50
CA ARG A 68 -10.59 -11.48 -9.41
C ARG A 68 -9.98 -11.33 -8.03
N ALA A 69 -10.45 -12.05 -7.02
CA ALA A 69 -9.92 -11.93 -5.67
C ALA A 69 -9.51 -13.28 -5.08
N VAL A 70 -8.46 -13.28 -4.30
CA VAL A 70 -8.10 -14.37 -3.39
C VAL A 70 -7.76 -13.80 -2.02
N ILE A 71 -8.00 -14.56 -0.96
CA ILE A 71 -7.67 -14.17 0.42
C ILE A 71 -6.46 -14.95 0.89
N HIS A 72 -5.47 -14.25 1.45
CA HIS A 72 -4.37 -14.84 2.19
C HIS A 72 -4.20 -14.11 3.52
N PRO A 73 -4.77 -14.61 4.63
CA PRO A 73 -4.65 -13.97 5.93
C PRO A 73 -3.19 -13.96 6.41
N LEU A 74 -2.70 -12.81 6.85
CA LEU A 74 -1.36 -12.66 7.43
C LEU A 74 -1.37 -11.53 8.46
N ASP A 75 -1.01 -11.83 9.71
CA ASP A 75 -0.81 -10.81 10.73
C ASP A 75 0.68 -10.44 10.80
N LEU A 76 1.04 -9.27 10.26
CA LEU A 76 2.41 -8.76 10.26
C LEU A 76 3.00 -8.57 11.66
N LEU A 77 2.17 -8.53 12.71
CA LEU A 77 2.63 -8.41 14.09
C LEU A 77 3.23 -9.72 14.59
N SER A 78 2.62 -10.85 14.26
CA SER A 78 3.00 -12.19 14.76
C SER A 78 3.65 -13.08 13.70
N ALA A 79 3.60 -12.68 12.42
CA ALA A 79 4.14 -13.49 11.33
C ALA A 79 5.63 -13.76 11.48
N THR A 80 5.99 -15.03 11.27
CA THR A 80 7.36 -15.55 11.27
C THR A 80 7.91 -15.63 9.85
N GLU A 81 9.21 -15.93 9.73
CA GLU A 81 9.81 -16.17 8.41
C GLU A 81 9.13 -17.32 7.63
N ALA A 82 8.61 -18.32 8.35
CA ALA A 82 7.90 -19.44 7.75
C ALA A 82 6.59 -19.00 7.09
N ASP A 83 5.84 -18.11 7.73
CA ASP A 83 4.57 -17.59 7.20
C ASP A 83 4.78 -16.79 5.90
N TYR A 84 5.85 -15.99 5.82
CA TYR A 84 6.20 -15.28 4.58
C TYR A 84 6.65 -16.22 3.46
N LYS A 85 7.36 -17.31 3.80
CA LYS A 85 7.75 -18.34 2.82
C LYS A 85 6.53 -19.13 2.32
N GLU A 86 5.59 -19.44 3.21
CA GLU A 86 4.34 -20.11 2.84
C GLU A 86 3.52 -19.24 1.89
N LEU A 87 3.38 -17.94 2.19
CA LEU A 87 2.73 -17.00 1.28
C LEU A 87 3.42 -16.97 -0.10
N ALA A 88 4.75 -16.87 -0.14
CA ALA A 88 5.49 -16.85 -1.40
C ALA A 88 5.28 -18.15 -2.19
N ALA A 89 5.34 -19.30 -1.54
CA ALA A 89 5.10 -20.60 -2.17
C ALA A 89 3.66 -20.76 -2.68
N SER A 90 2.67 -20.24 -1.94
CA SER A 90 1.28 -20.19 -2.37
C SER A 90 1.11 -19.34 -3.62
N LEU A 91 1.76 -18.18 -3.68
CA LEU A 91 1.72 -17.32 -4.88
C LEU A 91 2.41 -18.00 -6.07
N ASP A 92 3.57 -18.60 -5.88
CA ASP A 92 4.31 -19.31 -6.94
C ASP A 92 3.52 -20.50 -7.52
N SER A 93 2.64 -21.12 -6.71
CA SER A 93 1.80 -22.23 -7.17
C SER A 93 0.57 -21.78 -7.97
N ASN A 94 0.13 -20.54 -7.81
CA ASN A 94 -1.13 -20.05 -8.38
C ASN A 94 -0.92 -18.96 -9.45
N PHE A 95 0.25 -18.31 -9.48
CA PHE A 95 0.54 -17.22 -10.38
C PHE A 95 1.95 -17.33 -10.97
N GLU A 96 2.13 -17.01 -12.23
CA GLU A 96 3.45 -17.00 -12.90
C GLU A 96 4.36 -15.91 -12.34
N SER A 97 3.80 -14.76 -12.00
CA SER A 97 4.50 -13.61 -11.42
C SER A 97 3.61 -12.83 -10.47
N LEU A 98 4.22 -12.01 -9.64
CA LEU A 98 3.54 -10.94 -8.91
C LEU A 98 3.87 -9.61 -9.58
N ASP A 99 2.84 -8.86 -10.00
CA ASP A 99 3.02 -7.62 -10.77
C ASP A 99 2.93 -6.37 -9.91
N GLY A 100 2.36 -6.50 -8.70
CA GLY A 100 2.26 -5.39 -7.77
C GLY A 100 2.28 -5.81 -6.31
N LEU A 101 2.95 -5.02 -5.47
CA LEU A 101 2.96 -5.14 -4.02
C LEU A 101 2.62 -3.79 -3.41
N LEU A 102 1.42 -3.68 -2.81
CA LEU A 102 1.00 -2.51 -2.08
C LEU A 102 1.19 -2.70 -0.57
N HIS A 103 2.22 -2.08 -0.03
CA HIS A 103 2.42 -1.96 1.41
C HIS A 103 1.53 -0.85 1.96
N ASN A 104 0.34 -1.23 2.45
CA ASN A 104 -0.62 -0.30 3.02
C ASN A 104 -0.93 -0.58 4.50
N ALA A 105 -0.77 -1.81 4.97
CA ALA A 105 -0.96 -2.15 6.38
C ALA A 105 -0.04 -1.30 7.28
N ALA A 106 -0.61 -0.74 8.34
CA ALA A 106 0.13 0.00 9.35
C ALA A 106 -0.63 0.06 10.69
N LEU A 107 0.13 0.19 11.77
CA LEU A 107 -0.36 0.57 13.08
C LEU A 107 0.00 2.03 13.35
N LEU A 108 -0.93 2.79 13.94
CA LEU A 108 -0.70 4.18 14.36
C LEU A 108 0.06 4.24 15.69
N GLY A 109 -0.26 3.36 16.62
CA GLY A 109 0.16 3.48 18.02
C GLY A 109 -0.50 4.66 18.73
N PRO A 110 -0.16 4.92 20.01
CA PRO A 110 -0.66 6.06 20.74
C PRO A 110 -0.02 7.38 20.26
N ARG A 111 -0.77 8.47 20.42
CA ARG A 111 -0.22 9.83 20.27
C ARG A 111 0.18 10.35 21.65
N SER A 112 1.48 10.30 21.94
CA SER A 112 2.03 10.58 23.27
C SER A 112 3.39 11.27 23.16
N PRO A 113 3.78 12.08 24.17
CA PRO A 113 5.17 12.49 24.35
C PRO A 113 6.09 11.27 24.45
N VAL A 114 7.34 11.39 23.99
CA VAL A 114 8.31 10.28 23.99
C VAL A 114 8.54 9.72 25.40
N GLU A 115 8.56 10.58 26.42
CA GLU A 115 8.74 10.20 27.82
C GLU A 115 7.69 9.19 28.30
N PHE A 116 6.45 9.30 27.80
CA PHE A 116 5.32 8.44 28.21
C PHE A 116 4.91 7.44 27.11
N TYR A 117 5.72 7.30 26.05
CA TYR A 117 5.37 6.39 24.96
C TYR A 117 5.65 4.94 25.37
N PRO A 118 4.64 4.04 25.41
CA PRO A 118 4.85 2.66 25.84
C PRO A 118 5.81 1.91 24.91
N ALA A 119 6.82 1.26 25.49
CA ALA A 119 7.83 0.51 24.74
C ALA A 119 7.22 -0.64 23.92
N SER A 120 6.18 -1.30 24.45
CA SER A 120 5.44 -2.36 23.76
C SER A 120 4.73 -1.84 22.50
N ASP A 121 4.10 -0.68 22.56
CA ASP A 121 3.46 -0.06 21.40
C ASP A 121 4.48 0.37 20.34
N TRP A 122 5.63 0.88 20.81
CA TRP A 122 6.76 1.16 19.91
C TRP A 122 7.19 -0.06 19.13
N GLN A 123 7.42 -1.18 19.83
CA GLN A 123 7.83 -2.44 19.22
C GLN A 123 6.78 -2.96 18.23
N GLN A 124 5.49 -2.93 18.59
CA GLN A 124 4.42 -3.38 17.71
C GLN A 124 4.33 -2.53 16.42
N VAL A 125 4.42 -1.20 16.54
CA VAL A 125 4.40 -0.31 15.38
C VAL A 125 5.59 -0.57 14.46
N MET A 126 6.80 -0.71 15.01
CA MET A 126 7.98 -1.01 14.23
C MET A 126 7.91 -2.40 13.59
N GLN A 127 7.38 -3.38 14.32
CA GLN A 127 7.19 -4.73 13.79
C GLN A 127 6.25 -4.74 12.57
N VAL A 128 5.08 -4.14 12.68
CA VAL A 128 4.10 -4.13 11.57
C VAL A 128 4.54 -3.23 10.42
N ASN A 129 4.94 -1.99 10.72
CA ASN A 129 5.12 -0.97 9.69
C ASN A 129 6.48 -1.09 8.97
N VAL A 130 7.50 -1.68 9.63
CA VAL A 130 8.87 -1.74 9.10
C VAL A 130 9.30 -3.19 8.88
N ASN A 131 9.41 -3.99 9.94
CA ASN A 131 9.93 -5.36 9.83
C ASN A 131 9.02 -6.23 8.96
N GLY A 132 7.68 -6.13 9.14
CA GLY A 132 6.71 -6.85 8.33
C GLY A 132 6.78 -6.47 6.86
N ALA A 133 6.91 -5.18 6.56
CA ALA A 133 7.07 -4.70 5.18
C ALA A 133 8.37 -5.22 4.54
N PHE A 134 9.48 -5.17 5.28
CA PHE A 134 10.78 -5.70 4.83
C PHE A 134 10.72 -7.21 4.56
N LEU A 135 10.23 -8.00 5.52
CA LEU A 135 10.18 -9.46 5.41
C LEU A 135 9.28 -9.90 4.25
N LEU A 136 8.14 -9.23 4.10
CA LEU A 136 7.22 -9.51 2.98
C LEU A 136 7.85 -9.15 1.64
N THR A 137 8.48 -7.98 1.52
CA THR A 137 9.20 -7.59 0.28
C THR A 137 10.26 -8.62 -0.06
N ARG A 138 11.11 -8.99 0.91
CA ARG A 138 12.18 -9.98 0.72
C ARG A 138 11.65 -11.32 0.23
N ALA A 139 10.55 -11.80 0.81
CA ALA A 139 9.95 -13.07 0.42
C ALA A 139 9.33 -13.06 -0.98
N LEU A 140 8.74 -11.92 -1.38
CA LEU A 140 8.03 -11.78 -2.66
C LEU A 140 8.89 -11.23 -3.79
N LEU A 141 10.12 -10.78 -3.51
CA LEU A 141 11.00 -10.20 -4.52
C LEU A 141 11.29 -11.15 -5.71
N PRO A 142 11.48 -12.48 -5.52
CA PRO A 142 11.61 -13.39 -6.65
C PRO A 142 10.38 -13.40 -7.58
N ALA A 143 9.16 -13.40 -7.01
CA ALA A 143 7.92 -13.36 -7.80
C ALA A 143 7.74 -12.02 -8.54
N LEU A 144 8.10 -10.90 -7.88
CA LEU A 144 8.09 -9.57 -8.49
C LEU A 144 9.11 -9.43 -9.64
N THR A 145 10.28 -10.08 -9.52
CA THR A 145 11.33 -10.04 -10.55
C THR A 145 10.93 -10.79 -11.81
N ARG A 146 10.05 -11.78 -11.71
CA ARG A 146 9.51 -12.48 -12.89
C ARG A 146 8.50 -11.64 -13.69
N SER A 147 7.95 -10.60 -13.10
CA SER A 147 7.04 -9.69 -13.79
C SER A 147 7.75 -8.89 -14.89
N ALA A 148 7.06 -8.69 -15.99
CA ALA A 148 7.54 -7.82 -17.09
C ALA A 148 7.61 -6.33 -16.67
N GLY A 149 6.97 -5.95 -15.53
CA GLY A 149 6.95 -4.58 -15.04
C GLY A 149 6.41 -4.53 -13.60
N GLY A 150 7.18 -5.07 -12.64
CA GLY A 150 6.78 -5.12 -11.23
C GLY A 150 6.63 -3.73 -10.59
N ARG A 151 5.72 -3.60 -9.65
CA ARG A 151 5.47 -2.36 -8.90
C ARG A 151 5.49 -2.62 -7.40
N ILE A 152 6.25 -1.83 -6.66
CA ILE A 152 6.22 -1.80 -5.19
C ILE A 152 5.82 -0.39 -4.76
N VAL A 153 4.71 -0.27 -4.07
CA VAL A 153 4.22 1.02 -3.56
C VAL A 153 4.06 0.95 -2.06
N PHE A 154 4.70 1.89 -1.38
CA PHE A 154 4.56 2.06 0.07
C PHE A 154 3.57 3.19 0.36
N THR A 155 2.48 2.91 1.06
CA THR A 155 1.64 3.95 1.65
C THR A 155 2.39 4.63 2.79
N SER A 156 2.85 5.84 2.53
CA SER A 156 3.62 6.67 3.45
C SER A 156 2.74 7.70 4.18
N SER A 157 3.33 8.76 4.65
CA SER A 157 2.67 9.86 5.35
C SER A 157 3.55 11.11 5.35
N SER A 158 2.95 12.30 5.49
CA SER A 158 3.69 13.53 5.69
C SER A 158 4.60 13.49 6.93
N VAL A 159 4.23 12.71 7.96
CA VAL A 159 5.06 12.52 9.16
C VAL A 159 6.23 11.56 8.95
N GLY A 160 6.33 10.91 7.80
CA GLY A 160 7.52 10.17 7.36
C GLY A 160 8.55 11.04 6.63
N ARG A 161 8.22 12.31 6.37
CA ARG A 161 9.10 13.29 5.70
C ARG A 161 9.43 14.49 6.59
N THR A 162 8.54 14.80 7.53
CA THR A 162 8.74 15.86 8.51
C THR A 162 8.26 15.37 9.88
N GLY A 163 9.15 15.34 10.87
CA GLY A 163 8.83 14.92 12.23
C GLY A 163 7.79 15.84 12.87
N ARG A 164 6.85 15.24 13.62
CA ARG A 164 5.83 15.98 14.37
C ARG A 164 5.76 15.47 15.80
N ALA A 165 5.61 16.37 16.74
CA ALA A 165 5.40 16.04 18.15
C ALA A 165 4.22 15.08 18.34
N TYR A 166 4.37 14.14 19.26
CA TYR A 166 3.35 13.17 19.68
C TYR A 166 3.02 12.05 18.66
N TRP A 167 3.76 11.94 17.55
CA TRP A 167 3.53 10.88 16.57
C TRP A 167 4.38 9.62 16.81
N GLY A 168 5.31 9.66 17.75
CA GLY A 168 6.07 8.53 18.29
C GLY A 168 6.59 7.55 17.23
N ALA A 169 6.36 6.26 17.47
CA ALA A 169 6.80 5.18 16.60
C ALA A 169 6.23 5.26 15.19
N TYR A 170 4.99 5.75 15.02
CA TYR A 170 4.41 5.89 13.68
C TYR A 170 5.24 6.83 12.79
N CYS A 171 5.62 7.99 13.32
CA CYS A 171 6.48 8.93 12.61
C CYS A 171 7.80 8.26 12.20
N VAL A 172 8.51 7.66 13.16
CA VAL A 172 9.78 6.98 12.90
C VAL A 172 9.62 5.83 11.90
N SER A 173 8.56 5.04 12.02
CA SER A 173 8.29 3.95 11.07
C SER A 173 8.06 4.45 9.65
N LYS A 174 7.41 5.61 9.48
CA LYS A 174 7.19 6.17 8.13
C LYS A 174 8.45 6.76 7.53
N PHE A 175 9.37 7.32 8.34
CA PHE A 175 10.73 7.65 7.88
C PHE A 175 11.50 6.39 7.46
N ALA A 176 11.41 5.30 8.22
CA ALA A 176 12.04 4.03 7.86
C ALA A 176 11.46 3.46 6.54
N VAL A 177 10.16 3.59 6.31
CA VAL A 177 9.51 3.19 5.05
C VAL A 177 10.01 4.03 3.87
N GLU A 178 10.18 5.34 4.03
CA GLU A 178 10.78 6.20 2.98
C GLU A 178 12.22 5.78 2.69
N GLY A 179 13.03 5.48 3.71
CA GLY A 179 14.38 4.96 3.53
C GLY A 179 14.42 3.60 2.84
N MET A 180 13.49 2.70 3.20
CA MET A 180 13.37 1.39 2.55
C MET A 180 12.97 1.53 1.07
N MET A 181 12.06 2.42 0.76
CA MET A 181 11.68 2.73 -0.63
C MET A 181 12.87 3.19 -1.45
N GLN A 182 13.67 4.13 -0.94
CA GLN A 182 14.85 4.65 -1.64
C GLN A 182 15.93 3.58 -1.83
N MET A 183 16.22 2.79 -0.79
CA MET A 183 17.17 1.67 -0.84
C MET A 183 16.74 0.65 -1.92
N LEU A 184 15.49 0.21 -1.91
CA LEU A 184 14.98 -0.75 -2.90
C LEU A 184 14.96 -0.17 -4.31
N ALA A 185 14.67 1.12 -4.45
CA ALA A 185 14.73 1.77 -5.76
C ALA A 185 16.15 1.76 -6.33
N GLU A 186 17.15 2.07 -5.53
CA GLU A 186 18.56 2.05 -5.95
C GLU A 186 19.02 0.63 -6.31
N GLU A 187 18.69 -0.37 -5.47
CA GLU A 187 19.07 -1.76 -5.70
C GLU A 187 18.42 -2.37 -6.95
N LEU A 188 17.14 -2.06 -7.21
CA LEU A 188 16.35 -2.72 -8.23
C LEU A 188 16.32 -1.96 -9.57
N GLY A 189 16.59 -0.66 -9.56
CA GLY A 189 16.38 0.23 -10.70
C GLY A 189 17.18 -0.13 -11.94
N ASN A 190 18.42 -0.59 -11.76
CA ASN A 190 19.32 -0.92 -12.85
C ASN A 190 19.39 -2.42 -13.18
N THR A 191 18.81 -3.28 -12.33
CA THR A 191 18.93 -4.74 -12.45
C THR A 191 17.62 -5.41 -12.80
N THR A 192 16.50 -4.72 -12.64
CA THR A 192 15.15 -5.23 -12.87
C THR A 192 14.26 -4.20 -13.57
N ARG A 193 13.03 -4.63 -13.93
CA ARG A 193 11.96 -3.72 -14.38
C ARG A 193 11.03 -3.29 -13.25
N ILE A 194 11.39 -3.55 -12.00
CA ILE A 194 10.58 -3.16 -10.85
C ILE A 194 10.70 -1.65 -10.64
N ARG A 195 9.55 -1.00 -10.42
CA ARG A 195 9.46 0.40 -10.00
C ARG A 195 9.01 0.47 -8.55
N VAL A 196 9.76 1.20 -7.74
CA VAL A 196 9.52 1.33 -6.31
C VAL A 196 9.26 2.79 -5.97
N ASN A 197 8.13 3.08 -5.34
CA ASN A 197 7.75 4.44 -4.97
C ASN A 197 7.04 4.47 -3.62
N SER A 198 6.99 5.62 -2.97
CA SER A 198 6.12 5.87 -1.82
C SER A 198 5.04 6.88 -2.16
N LEU A 199 3.85 6.70 -1.57
CA LEU A 199 2.72 7.60 -1.75
C LEU A 199 2.19 8.06 -0.40
N ASN A 200 2.23 9.37 -0.14
CA ASN A 200 1.52 10.00 0.96
C ASN A 200 0.06 10.28 0.56
N PRO A 201 -0.92 9.59 1.15
CA PRO A 201 -2.33 9.78 0.82
C PRO A 201 -2.91 11.11 1.36
N GLY A 202 -2.19 11.77 2.28
CA GLY A 202 -2.73 12.89 3.05
C GLY A 202 -3.82 12.45 4.05
N GLY A 203 -4.56 13.40 4.59
CA GLY A 203 -5.70 13.10 5.48
C GLY A 203 -6.82 12.40 4.72
N THR A 204 -7.10 11.15 5.06
CA THR A 204 -8.08 10.30 4.38
C THR A 204 -9.04 9.71 5.40
N ARG A 205 -10.33 9.64 5.08
CA ARG A 205 -11.41 9.15 5.94
C ARG A 205 -11.29 7.64 6.17
N THR A 206 -10.56 7.27 7.22
CA THR A 206 -10.28 5.89 7.62
C THR A 206 -10.44 5.74 9.13
N ALA A 207 -10.51 4.50 9.62
CA ALA A 207 -10.49 4.20 11.05
C ALA A 207 -9.21 4.75 11.73
N MET A 208 -8.05 4.65 11.08
CA MET A 208 -6.79 5.22 11.57
C MET A 208 -6.87 6.76 11.68
N ARG A 209 -7.48 7.44 10.71
CA ARG A 209 -7.68 8.90 10.77
C ARG A 209 -8.55 9.29 11.94
N LYS A 210 -9.66 8.58 12.16
CA LYS A 210 -10.56 8.79 13.30
C LYS A 210 -9.82 8.61 14.64
N GLN A 211 -8.94 7.60 14.74
CA GLN A 211 -8.11 7.39 15.92
C GLN A 211 -7.12 8.55 16.12
N ALA A 212 -6.49 9.04 15.05
CA ALA A 212 -5.51 10.13 15.12
C ALA A 212 -6.15 11.49 15.46
N TYR A 213 -7.38 11.73 15.02
CA TYR A 213 -8.12 12.99 15.14
C TYR A 213 -9.58 12.73 15.53
N PRO A 214 -9.86 12.34 16.78
CA PRO A 214 -11.21 11.93 17.19
C PRO A 214 -12.26 13.05 17.08
N ALA A 215 -11.84 14.33 17.20
CA ALA A 215 -12.72 15.50 17.11
C ALA A 215 -12.93 16.02 15.69
N GLU A 216 -12.25 15.44 14.69
CA GLU A 216 -12.40 15.87 13.30
C GLU A 216 -13.73 15.38 12.72
N ASN A 217 -14.46 16.26 12.03
CA ASN A 217 -15.68 15.87 11.33
C ASN A 217 -15.32 14.99 10.09
N PRO A 218 -15.72 13.70 10.07
CA PRO A 218 -15.38 12.81 8.96
C PRO A 218 -15.90 13.28 7.58
N ALA A 219 -16.97 14.09 7.55
CA ALA A 219 -17.52 14.63 6.32
C ALA A 219 -16.55 15.60 5.60
N ASN A 220 -15.65 16.24 6.36
CA ASN A 220 -14.64 17.15 5.82
C ASN A 220 -13.36 16.43 5.36
N VAL A 221 -13.31 15.12 5.49
CA VAL A 221 -12.13 14.32 5.14
C VAL A 221 -12.42 13.50 3.88
N PRO A 222 -11.63 13.62 2.82
CA PRO A 222 -11.84 12.88 1.58
C PRO A 222 -11.90 11.37 1.81
N ALA A 223 -12.79 10.72 1.06
CA ALA A 223 -12.93 9.27 1.10
C ALA A 223 -11.72 8.57 0.46
N PRO A 224 -11.41 7.32 0.85
CA PRO A 224 -10.32 6.55 0.26
C PRO A 224 -10.40 6.43 -1.26
N GLU A 225 -11.60 6.34 -1.81
CA GLU A 225 -11.87 6.21 -3.24
C GLU A 225 -11.31 7.39 -4.06
N SER A 226 -11.24 8.57 -3.47
CA SER A 226 -10.67 9.77 -4.13
C SER A 226 -9.17 9.68 -4.40
N LEU A 227 -8.48 8.72 -3.77
CA LEU A 227 -7.04 8.48 -3.95
C LEU A 227 -6.74 7.47 -5.05
N MET A 228 -7.75 6.73 -5.48
CA MET A 228 -7.53 5.56 -6.35
C MET A 228 -6.85 5.89 -7.68
N PRO A 229 -7.09 7.02 -8.32
CA PRO A 229 -6.31 7.39 -9.50
C PRO A 229 -4.79 7.38 -9.27
N ALA A 230 -4.31 7.86 -8.10
CA ALA A 230 -2.88 7.84 -7.76
C ALA A 230 -2.33 6.42 -7.56
N TYR A 231 -3.10 5.56 -6.88
CA TYR A 231 -2.70 4.16 -6.69
C TYR A 231 -2.75 3.37 -8.00
N LEU A 232 -3.74 3.61 -8.84
CA LEU A 232 -3.86 2.99 -10.18
C LEU A 232 -2.67 3.38 -11.07
N LEU A 233 -2.33 4.67 -11.13
CA LEU A 233 -1.15 5.14 -11.84
C LEU A 233 0.09 4.36 -11.42
N LEU A 234 0.38 4.35 -10.11
CA LEU A 234 1.61 3.74 -9.58
C LEU A 234 1.65 2.22 -9.69
N MET A 235 0.51 1.55 -9.80
CA MET A 235 0.42 0.10 -10.02
C MET A 235 0.33 -0.28 -11.50
N GLY A 236 0.04 0.68 -12.37
CA GLY A 236 -0.08 0.48 -13.81
C GLY A 236 1.21 0.73 -14.59
N PRO A 237 1.19 0.41 -15.90
CA PRO A 237 2.32 0.66 -16.81
C PRO A 237 2.60 2.15 -17.02
N ASP A 238 1.61 3.02 -16.85
CA ASP A 238 1.74 4.46 -17.07
C ASP A 238 2.77 5.12 -16.14
N SER A 239 3.19 4.42 -15.07
CA SER A 239 4.22 4.86 -14.13
C SER A 239 5.64 4.35 -14.45
N ASP A 240 5.93 3.83 -15.64
CA ASP A 240 7.25 3.28 -15.98
C ASP A 240 8.39 4.28 -15.77
N ALA A 241 8.15 5.56 -15.99
CA ALA A 241 9.13 6.63 -15.75
C ALA A 241 9.22 7.08 -14.27
N ILE A 242 8.30 6.63 -13.40
CA ILE A 242 8.24 7.04 -12.00
C ILE A 242 8.94 5.98 -11.14
N HIS A 243 10.11 6.31 -10.60
CA HIS A 243 10.93 5.39 -9.82
C HIS A 243 11.72 6.10 -8.74
N GLY A 244 11.77 5.53 -7.53
CA GLY A 244 12.50 6.08 -6.40
C GLY A 244 11.90 7.38 -5.85
N GLN A 245 10.61 7.64 -6.12
CA GLN A 245 9.98 8.91 -5.79
C GLN A 245 9.07 8.81 -4.58
N ALA A 246 9.14 9.88 -3.76
CA ALA A 246 8.28 10.11 -2.62
C ALA A 246 7.15 11.08 -3.01
N LEU A 247 5.99 10.55 -3.37
CA LEU A 247 4.89 11.28 -4.00
C LEU A 247 3.79 11.66 -2.99
N ASP A 248 3.04 12.71 -3.32
CA ASP A 248 1.83 13.13 -2.60
C ASP A 248 0.61 12.95 -3.49
N ALA A 249 -0.35 12.13 -3.08
CA ALA A 249 -1.52 11.79 -3.89
C ALA A 249 -2.36 13.01 -4.32
N ARG A 250 -2.31 14.08 -3.53
CA ARG A 250 -3.07 15.31 -3.80
C ARG A 250 -2.36 16.30 -4.72
N ASN A 251 -1.05 16.16 -4.85
CA ASN A 251 -0.20 17.07 -5.63
C ASN A 251 0.51 16.33 -6.77
N LEU A 252 0.04 15.14 -7.10
CA LEU A 252 0.64 14.35 -8.16
C LEU A 252 0.41 15.09 -9.49
N GLU A 253 1.51 15.44 -10.15
CA GLU A 253 1.45 15.91 -11.53
C GLU A 253 1.24 14.69 -12.42
N TRP A 254 0.14 14.67 -13.10
CA TRP A 254 -0.21 13.59 -14.00
C TRP A 254 0.60 13.69 -15.28
N PRO A 255 1.08 12.59 -15.85
CA PRO A 255 1.68 12.65 -17.17
C PRO A 255 0.68 13.30 -18.13
N PRO A 256 1.13 14.17 -19.05
CA PRO A 256 0.24 14.71 -20.06
C PRO A 256 -0.35 13.55 -20.85
N ALA A 257 -1.67 13.62 -21.11
CA ALA A 257 -2.29 12.69 -22.04
C ALA A 257 -1.51 12.76 -23.35
N GLY A 258 -0.94 11.62 -23.80
CA GLY A 258 -0.17 11.51 -25.02
C GLY A 258 -1.04 11.70 -26.25
#